data_47eeb01bb82a1cded917db3513b61b6b
#
_entry.id   47eeb01bb82a1cded917db3513b61b6b
#
_cell.length_a   1.000
_cell.length_b   1.000
_cell.length_c   1.000
_cell.angle_alpha   90.00
_cell.angle_beta   90.00
_cell.angle_gamma   90.00
#
_symmetry.space_group_name_H-M   'P 1'
#
loop_
_entity.id
_entity.type
_entity.pdbx_description
1 polymer ?
#
loop_
_entity_poly.entity_id
_entity_poly.type
_entity_poly.pdbx_seq_one_letter_code
_entity_poly.pdbx_strand_id
1 'polypeptide(L)'
;MARLLIASLSLTLLGSPVFAQALCDEMWGERNAIYFDAGYCFKTARAKAAFGDNADCKYERLEDVPLSARQRADIAAIQARERRNGCPR
;
A
#
# COMPACT_ATOMS: atom_id res chain seq x y z
N MET A 1 21.64 -19.80 43.29
CA MET A 1 21.19 -19.65 42.93
C MET A 1 20.78 -19.24 41.87
N ALA A 2 20.54 -19.16 41.47
CA ALA A 2 20.30 -18.97 40.41
C ALA A 2 19.43 -18.29 39.93
N ARG A 3 19.13 -17.90 39.50
CA ARG A 3 18.37 -17.27 38.99
C ARG A 3 18.14 -16.98 37.82
N LEU A 4 17.86 -16.94 37.36
CA LEU A 4 17.66 -16.76 36.25
C LEU A 4 16.99 -16.02 35.57
N LEU A 5 16.82 -15.67 35.33
CA LEU A 5 16.34 -14.96 34.70
C LEU A 5 15.99 -14.75 33.53
N ILE A 6 15.71 -14.78 33.11
CA ILE A 6 15.32 -14.77 32.00
C ILE A 6 14.82 -14.00 31.34
N ALA A 7 14.70 -13.64 31.03
CA ALA A 7 14.39 -13.04 30.24
C ALA A 7 13.66 -12.75 29.48
N SER A 8 13.25 -12.60 29.33
CA SER A 8 12.56 -12.25 28.64
C SER A 8 12.42 -11.89 27.51
N LEU A 9 12.44 -11.94 27.08
CA LEU A 9 12.36 -11.75 25.97
C LEU A 9 11.51 -11.20 25.34
N SER A 10 11.19 -10.65 25.24
CA SER A 10 10.41 -10.03 24.67
C SER A 10 10.25 -9.97 23.46
N LEU A 11 10.09 -10.20 22.96
CA LEU A 11 9.91 -10.26 21.83
C LEU A 11 9.17 -9.49 21.21
N THR A 12 9.14 -8.92 20.91
CA THR A 12 8.44 -8.08 20.36
C THR A 12 8.50 -8.08 19.02
N LEU A 13 8.66 -8.84 18.47
CA LEU A 13 8.80 -8.93 17.19
C LEU A 13 7.72 -8.45 16.49
N LEU A 14 6.68 -8.50 16.78
CA LEU A 14 5.71 -8.12 16.03
C LEU A 14 5.73 -6.78 15.80
N GLY A 15 5.74 -6.08 15.47
CA GLY A 15 5.72 -4.85 15.31
C GLY A 15 6.83 -4.17 14.79
N SER A 16 7.68 -4.68 14.12
CA SER A 16 8.78 -3.98 13.52
C SER A 16 8.24 -2.86 12.64
N PRO A 17 8.53 -1.60 12.93
CA PRO A 17 8.06 -0.50 12.09
C PRO A 17 8.55 -0.62 10.65
N VAL A 18 9.76 -1.12 10.45
CA VAL A 18 10.30 -1.27 9.11
C VAL A 18 9.51 -2.29 8.33
N PHE A 19 9.15 -3.40 8.96
CA PHE A 19 8.40 -4.44 8.30
C PHE A 19 6.99 -3.98 7.98
N ALA A 20 6.35 -3.28 8.92
CA ALA A 20 5.00 -2.77 8.69
C ALA A 20 5.01 -1.74 7.56
N GLN A 21 6.04 -0.90 7.52
CA GLN A 21 6.18 0.08 6.46
C GLN A 21 6.32 -0.60 5.11
N ALA A 22 7.12 -1.66 5.04
CA ALA A 22 7.33 -2.37 3.78
C ALA A 22 6.04 -3.00 3.28
N LEU A 23 5.22 -3.56 4.19
CA LEU A 23 3.94 -4.11 3.80
C LEU A 23 3.00 -3.03 3.28
N CYS A 24 2.97 -1.90 3.95
CA CYS A 24 2.10 -0.81 3.51
C CYS A 24 2.54 -0.26 2.16
N ASP A 25 3.85 -0.17 1.93
CA ASP A 25 4.36 0.29 0.64
C ASP A 25 3.99 -0.68 -0.48
N GLU A 26 4.04 -1.97 -0.19
CA GLU A 26 3.69 -2.97 -1.17
C GLU A 26 2.21 -2.87 -1.55
N MET A 27 1.34 -2.75 -0.56
CA MET A 27 -0.09 -2.63 -0.83
C MET A 27 -0.43 -1.33 -1.55
N TRP A 28 0.26 -0.26 -1.18
CA TRP A 28 0.10 1.01 -1.88
C TRP A 28 0.45 0.83 -3.36
N GLY A 29 1.55 0.14 -3.64
CA GLY A 29 1.98 -0.10 -5.01
C GLY A 29 1.00 -0.95 -5.79
N GLU A 30 0.48 -2.01 -5.18
CA GLU A 30 -0.51 -2.87 -5.83
C GLU A 30 -1.76 -2.08 -6.20
N ARG A 31 -2.25 -1.28 -5.27
CA ARG A 31 -3.47 -0.52 -5.49
C ARG A 31 -3.28 0.52 -6.59
N ASN A 32 -2.17 1.22 -6.54
CA ASN A 32 -1.92 2.26 -7.54
C ASN A 32 -1.57 1.72 -8.92
N ALA A 33 -1.04 0.50 -8.99
CA ALA A 33 -0.81 -0.14 -10.28
C ALA A 33 -2.13 -0.35 -11.04
N ILE A 34 -3.21 -0.60 -10.32
CA ILE A 34 -4.52 -0.76 -10.96
C ILE A 34 -4.97 0.58 -11.55
N TYR A 35 -4.79 1.67 -10.82
CA TYR A 35 -5.13 2.99 -11.33
C TYR A 35 -4.24 3.38 -12.51
N PHE A 36 -2.95 3.01 -12.44
CA PHE A 36 -2.03 3.28 -13.53
C PHE A 36 -2.51 2.57 -14.81
N ASP A 37 -2.86 1.31 -14.69
CA ASP A 37 -3.32 0.53 -15.84
C ASP A 37 -4.63 1.07 -16.40
N ALA A 38 -5.44 1.67 -15.56
CA ALA A 38 -6.72 2.22 -15.99
C ALA A 38 -6.61 3.64 -16.56
N GLY A 39 -5.43 4.22 -16.55
CA GLY A 39 -5.19 5.51 -17.19
C GLY A 39 -5.25 6.73 -16.31
N TYR A 40 -5.16 6.56 -15.00
CA TYR A 40 -5.17 7.69 -14.09
C TYR A 40 -3.88 8.50 -14.18
N CYS A 41 -4.00 9.81 -14.15
CA CYS A 41 -2.86 10.72 -14.20
C CYS A 41 -2.44 11.04 -12.78
N PHE A 42 -1.35 10.44 -12.33
CA PHE A 42 -0.89 10.62 -10.96
C PHE A 42 -0.45 12.05 -10.68
N LYS A 43 -0.73 12.50 -9.46
CA LYS A 43 -0.44 13.88 -9.06
C LYS A 43 0.68 13.98 -8.05
N THR A 44 0.98 12.93 -7.31
CA THR A 44 1.96 13.02 -6.23
C THR A 44 3.34 12.67 -6.71
N ALA A 45 4.35 13.25 -6.08
CA ALA A 45 5.73 12.93 -6.40
C ALA A 45 6.01 11.45 -6.19
N ARG A 46 5.43 10.87 -5.14
CA ARG A 46 5.63 9.45 -4.83
C ARG A 46 5.14 8.57 -5.96
N ALA A 47 3.94 8.83 -6.44
CA ALA A 47 3.35 8.01 -7.49
C ALA A 47 4.10 8.19 -8.80
N LYS A 48 4.50 9.41 -9.11
CA LYS A 48 5.26 9.67 -10.33
C LYS A 48 6.62 8.97 -10.29
N ALA A 49 7.24 8.95 -9.11
CA ALA A 49 8.52 8.26 -8.97
C ALA A 49 8.36 6.75 -9.13
N ALA A 50 7.26 6.20 -8.60
CA ALA A 50 7.05 4.76 -8.63
C ALA A 50 6.65 4.24 -10.00
N PHE A 51 5.82 4.99 -10.72
CA PHE A 51 5.26 4.52 -11.99
C PHE A 51 5.81 5.25 -13.21
N GLY A 52 6.69 6.20 -13.01
CA GLY A 52 7.29 6.95 -14.10
C GLY A 52 6.34 8.00 -14.62
N ASP A 53 6.77 8.60 -15.73
CA ASP A 53 6.01 9.65 -16.35
C ASP A 53 4.96 8.98 -17.20
N ASN A 54 3.72 9.00 -16.79
CA ASN A 54 2.68 8.38 -17.60
C ASN A 54 2.06 9.43 -18.51
N ALA A 55 2.83 9.89 -19.46
CA ALA A 55 2.40 10.92 -20.40
C ALA A 55 1.14 10.49 -21.17
N ASP A 56 0.89 9.19 -21.25
CA ASP A 56 -0.28 8.70 -21.95
C ASP A 56 -1.51 8.56 -21.07
N CYS A 57 -1.46 9.04 -19.85
CA CYS A 57 -2.59 8.94 -18.96
C CYS A 57 -3.78 9.73 -19.52
N LYS A 58 -4.99 9.33 -19.15
CA LYS A 58 -6.18 9.91 -19.72
C LYS A 58 -7.11 10.57 -18.72
N TYR A 59 -7.02 10.24 -17.45
CA TYR A 59 -7.99 10.72 -16.47
C TYR A 59 -7.34 11.50 -15.37
N GLU A 60 -7.72 12.77 -15.27
CA GLU A 60 -7.14 13.68 -14.29
C GLU A 60 -7.74 13.50 -12.91
N ARG A 61 -8.94 12.96 -12.84
CA ARG A 61 -9.64 12.81 -11.56
C ARG A 61 -9.90 11.34 -11.30
N LEU A 62 -9.68 10.94 -10.07
CA LEU A 62 -9.82 9.54 -9.69
C LEU A 62 -11.22 9.02 -9.96
N GLU A 63 -12.23 9.84 -9.70
CA GLU A 63 -13.60 9.42 -9.89
C GLU A 63 -13.97 9.22 -11.36
N ASP A 64 -13.16 9.73 -12.28
CA ASP A 64 -13.44 9.56 -13.69
C ASP A 64 -12.76 8.32 -14.29
N VAL A 65 -11.92 7.65 -13.52
CA VAL A 65 -11.19 6.49 -14.02
C VAL A 65 -12.17 5.33 -14.21
N PRO A 66 -12.27 4.77 -15.43
CA PRO A 66 -13.23 3.71 -15.70
C PRO A 66 -12.75 2.35 -15.23
N LEU A 67 -12.96 2.06 -13.97
CA LEU A 67 -12.53 0.79 -13.40
C LEU A 67 -13.56 -0.29 -13.69
N SER A 68 -13.11 -1.48 -14.04
CA SER A 68 -13.98 -2.63 -14.19
C SER A 68 -14.47 -3.08 -12.81
N ALA A 69 -15.49 -3.93 -12.80
CA ALA A 69 -15.98 -4.48 -11.53
C ALA A 69 -14.88 -5.25 -10.82
N ARG A 70 -14.06 -5.96 -11.58
CA ARG A 70 -12.94 -6.70 -11.01
C ARG A 70 -11.91 -5.76 -10.40
N GLN A 71 -11.58 -4.69 -11.09
CA GLN A 71 -10.62 -3.72 -10.58
C GLN A 71 -11.13 -3.06 -9.30
N ARG A 72 -12.42 -2.71 -9.27
CA ARG A 72 -13.00 -2.13 -8.06
C ARG A 72 -12.93 -3.09 -6.89
N ALA A 73 -13.20 -4.37 -7.15
CA ALA A 73 -13.16 -5.37 -6.10
C ALA A 73 -11.72 -5.58 -5.59
N ASP A 74 -10.76 -5.60 -6.50
CA ASP A 74 -9.37 -5.75 -6.12
C ASP A 74 -8.89 -4.57 -5.28
N ILE A 75 -9.26 -3.36 -5.68
CA ILE A 75 -8.90 -2.16 -4.92
C ILE A 75 -9.52 -2.22 -3.52
N ALA A 76 -10.79 -2.61 -3.43
CA ALA A 76 -11.45 -2.70 -2.13
C ALA A 76 -10.78 -3.72 -1.23
N ALA A 77 -10.35 -4.85 -1.79
CA ALA A 77 -9.67 -5.88 -1.03
C ALA A 77 -8.31 -5.39 -0.52
N ILE A 78 -7.58 -4.68 -1.36
CA ILE A 78 -6.29 -4.12 -0.96
C ILE A 78 -6.50 -3.09 0.14
N GLN A 79 -7.49 -2.22 0.00
CA GLN A 79 -7.78 -1.21 1.02
C GLN A 79 -8.16 -1.83 2.34
N ALA A 80 -8.89 -2.94 2.32
CA ALA A 80 -9.23 -3.65 3.55
C ALA A 80 -7.97 -4.18 4.23
N ARG A 81 -7.04 -4.71 3.45
CA ARG A 81 -5.77 -5.18 4.01
C ARG A 81 -4.95 -4.04 4.56
N GLU A 82 -4.94 -2.90 3.88
CA GLU A 82 -4.26 -1.72 4.36
C GLU A 82 -4.81 -1.28 5.72
N ARG A 83 -6.14 -1.27 5.86
CA ARG A 83 -6.74 -0.90 7.13
C ARG A 83 -6.39 -1.88 8.24
N ARG A 84 -6.41 -3.17 7.94
CA ARG A 84 -6.06 -4.18 8.95
C ARG A 84 -4.61 -4.06 9.39
N ASN A 85 -3.76 -3.55 8.54
CA ASN A 85 -2.35 -3.39 8.85
C ASN A 85 -2.00 -1.98 9.33
N GLY A 86 -2.99 -1.15 9.55
CA GLY A 86 -2.75 0.20 10.07
C GLY A 86 -2.03 1.11 9.11
N CYS A 87 -2.16 0.88 7.81
CA CYS A 87 -1.45 1.70 6.83
C CYS A 87 -2.09 3.08 6.73
N PRO A 88 -1.28 4.12 6.46
CA PRO A 88 -1.83 5.46 6.29
C PRO A 88 -2.67 5.51 5.03
N ARG A 89 -3.70 6.39 5.08
CA ARG A 89 -4.56 6.55 3.97
C ARG A 89 -4.08 7.53 2.99
#